data_843f2260d99d9892bbf559eeb73db7f1
#
_entry.id   843f2260d99d9892bbf559eeb73db7f1
#
_cell.length_a   1.000
_cell.length_b   1.000
_cell.length_c   1.000
_cell.angle_alpha   90.00
_cell.angle_beta   90.00
_cell.angle_gamma   90.00
#
_symmetry.space_group_name_H-M   'P 1'
#
loop_
_entity.id
_entity.type
_entity.pdbx_description
1 polymer ?
#
loop_
_entity_poly.entity_id
_entity_poly.type
_entity_poly.pdbx_seq_one_letter_code
_entity_poly.pdbx_strand_id
1 'polypeptide(L)'
;MKTVFFDIDTQIDFVYPAGALYVPGAERILPVIAELNRRAPLVISTMDAHSEDDPEFQLYPHHCVVGTTGQHKPACTLTDASRTGESRQIILEKQQLDCFSSPRLTPLLSELNADRYVVYGVVTEICVNYAAFGLLKTDKVVEIVTDVVKALDEKKAHEMFSRFIEAGGRLTTSATVLASL
;
A
#
# COMPACT_ATOMS: atom_id res chain seq x y z
N MET A 1 7.32 17.41 -11.31
CA MET A 1 6.69 17.00 -10.02
C MET A 1 7.13 15.59 -9.72
N LYS A 2 7.88 15.40 -8.62
CA LYS A 2 8.40 14.09 -8.20
C LYS A 2 7.28 13.30 -7.52
N THR A 3 6.86 12.21 -8.14
CA THR A 3 5.77 11.36 -7.63
C THR A 3 6.33 10.05 -7.09
N VAL A 4 5.89 9.65 -5.89
CA VAL A 4 6.17 8.34 -5.29
C VAL A 4 4.86 7.59 -5.12
N PHE A 5 4.86 6.34 -5.51
CA PHE A 5 3.71 5.43 -5.42
C PHE A 5 3.82 4.59 -4.15
N PHE A 6 2.70 4.42 -3.47
CA PHE A 6 2.58 3.59 -2.27
C PHE A 6 1.66 2.41 -2.54
N ASP A 7 2.25 1.23 -2.64
CA ASP A 7 1.58 -0.06 -2.79
C ASP A 7 1.48 -0.71 -1.39
N ILE A 8 0.30 -0.54 -0.76
CA ILE A 8 0.07 -0.88 0.64
C ILE A 8 -0.33 -2.34 0.77
N ASP A 9 0.51 -3.12 1.45
CA ASP A 9 0.27 -4.47 2.01
C ASP A 9 -0.40 -5.46 1.04
N THR A 10 -0.08 -5.38 -0.26
CA THR A 10 -0.62 -6.31 -1.26
C THR A 10 0.12 -7.64 -1.21
N GLN A 11 0.00 -8.35 -0.08
CA GLN A 11 0.62 -9.62 0.21
C GLN A 11 -0.34 -10.79 -0.06
N ILE A 12 0.19 -11.99 -0.25
CA ILE A 12 -0.58 -13.20 -0.61
C ILE A 12 -1.69 -13.47 0.40
N ASP A 13 -1.43 -13.30 1.71
CA ASP A 13 -2.44 -13.53 2.74
C ASP A 13 -3.63 -12.57 2.67
N PHE A 14 -3.45 -11.37 2.12
CA PHE A 14 -4.53 -10.40 1.96
C PHE A 14 -5.24 -10.47 0.61
N VAL A 15 -4.50 -10.77 -0.47
CA VAL A 15 -5.02 -10.54 -1.83
C VAL A 15 -5.48 -11.80 -2.54
N TYR A 16 -5.27 -12.99 -1.99
CA TYR A 16 -5.77 -14.22 -2.58
C TYR A 16 -6.79 -14.93 -1.68
N PRO A 17 -7.82 -15.58 -2.26
CA PRO A 17 -8.87 -16.27 -1.50
C PRO A 17 -8.37 -17.37 -0.54
N ALA A 18 -7.17 -17.92 -0.77
CA ALA A 18 -6.53 -18.90 0.10
C ALA A 18 -5.65 -18.25 1.19
N GLY A 19 -5.54 -16.93 1.22
CA GLY A 19 -4.73 -16.21 2.20
C GLY A 19 -5.37 -16.21 3.59
N ALA A 20 -4.56 -16.11 4.62
CA ALA A 20 -4.97 -16.25 6.01
C ALA A 20 -5.90 -15.09 6.48
N LEU A 21 -5.80 -13.92 5.86
CA LEU A 21 -6.64 -12.75 6.15
C LEU A 21 -7.13 -12.10 4.85
N TYR A 22 -7.76 -12.91 4.01
CA TYR A 22 -8.19 -12.49 2.68
C TYR A 22 -9.20 -11.33 2.71
N VAL A 23 -8.90 -10.31 1.92
CA VAL A 23 -9.78 -9.16 1.67
C VAL A 23 -10.63 -9.46 0.42
N PRO A 24 -11.96 -9.60 0.54
CA PRO A 24 -12.82 -10.02 -0.58
C PRO A 24 -12.65 -9.16 -1.83
N GLY A 25 -12.31 -9.80 -2.95
CA GLY A 25 -12.13 -9.15 -4.25
C GLY A 25 -10.79 -8.46 -4.46
N ALA A 26 -9.84 -8.59 -3.52
CA ALA A 26 -8.52 -7.96 -3.65
C ALA A 26 -7.69 -8.55 -4.80
N GLU A 27 -7.92 -9.81 -5.19
CA GLU A 27 -7.30 -10.40 -6.37
C GLU A 27 -7.59 -9.63 -7.66
N ARG A 28 -8.72 -8.93 -7.71
CA ARG A 28 -9.17 -8.19 -8.92
C ARG A 28 -8.40 -6.90 -9.15
N ILE A 29 -7.79 -6.33 -8.11
CA ILE A 29 -6.98 -5.11 -8.27
C ILE A 29 -5.53 -5.40 -8.65
N LEU A 30 -5.05 -6.65 -8.53
CA LEU A 30 -3.67 -7.02 -8.82
C LEU A 30 -3.19 -6.66 -10.23
N PRO A 31 -3.98 -6.87 -11.31
CA PRO A 31 -3.53 -6.47 -12.65
C PRO A 31 -3.27 -4.97 -12.79
N VAL A 32 -4.08 -4.15 -12.12
CA VAL A 32 -3.93 -2.69 -12.16
C VAL A 32 -2.75 -2.25 -11.28
N ILE A 33 -2.55 -2.88 -10.12
CA ILE A 33 -1.36 -2.65 -9.27
C ILE A 33 -0.09 -2.98 -10.06
N ALA A 34 -0.07 -4.12 -10.75
CA ALA A 34 1.07 -4.53 -11.59
C ALA A 34 1.40 -3.46 -12.64
N GLU A 35 0.39 -2.90 -13.30
CA GLU A 35 0.58 -1.85 -14.30
C GLU A 35 1.05 -0.53 -13.68
N LEU A 36 0.47 -0.12 -12.53
CA LEU A 36 0.92 1.06 -11.79
C LEU A 36 2.37 0.91 -11.35
N ASN A 37 2.73 -0.22 -10.71
CA ASN A 37 4.10 -0.49 -10.25
C ASN A 37 5.09 -0.49 -11.43
N ARG A 38 4.70 -1.09 -12.55
CA ARG A 38 5.54 -1.16 -13.76
C ARG A 38 5.83 0.21 -14.36
N ARG A 39 4.87 1.15 -14.31
CA ARG A 39 4.99 2.49 -14.92
C ARG A 39 5.46 3.55 -13.94
N ALA A 40 5.32 3.31 -12.65
CA ALA A 40 5.72 4.27 -11.61
C ALA A 40 7.22 4.60 -11.70
N PRO A 41 7.59 5.86 -11.49
CA PRO A 41 9.01 6.25 -11.39
C PRO A 41 9.67 5.67 -10.14
N LEU A 42 8.93 5.53 -9.04
CA LEU A 42 9.35 4.90 -7.80
C LEU A 42 8.14 4.39 -7.03
N VAL A 43 8.23 3.17 -6.51
CA VAL A 43 7.23 2.54 -5.65
C VAL A 43 7.84 2.28 -4.26
N ILE A 44 7.12 2.63 -3.21
CA ILE A 44 7.33 2.11 -1.86
C ILE A 44 6.22 1.09 -1.63
N SER A 45 6.59 -0.18 -1.45
CA SER A 45 5.65 -1.24 -1.13
C SER A 45 5.78 -1.60 0.34
N THR A 46 4.72 -1.38 1.11
CA THR A 46 4.69 -1.84 2.49
C THR A 46 4.34 -3.33 2.57
N MET A 47 4.86 -3.99 3.58
CA MET A 47 4.60 -5.40 3.86
C MET A 47 4.53 -5.63 5.37
N ASP A 48 3.53 -6.35 5.82
CA ASP A 48 3.53 -6.91 7.16
C ASP A 48 4.58 -8.01 7.28
N ALA A 49 5.28 -8.04 8.42
CA ALA A 49 6.35 -8.99 8.71
C ALA A 49 6.27 -9.39 10.20
N HIS A 50 5.23 -10.16 10.54
CA HIS A 50 4.94 -10.54 11.91
C HIS A 50 5.82 -11.71 12.40
N SER A 51 6.19 -11.70 13.69
CA SER A 51 6.68 -12.90 14.36
C SER A 51 5.53 -13.88 14.62
N GLU A 52 5.84 -15.16 14.88
CA GLU A 52 4.80 -16.19 15.14
C GLU A 52 3.93 -15.86 16.36
N ASP A 53 4.45 -15.10 17.31
CA ASP A 53 3.82 -14.72 18.58
C ASP A 53 3.47 -13.22 18.64
N ASP A 54 3.26 -12.59 17.49
CA ASP A 54 2.91 -11.17 17.42
C ASP A 54 1.61 -10.87 18.18
N PRO A 55 1.58 -9.82 19.04
CA PRO A 55 0.38 -9.44 19.79
C PRO A 55 -0.85 -9.14 18.92
N GLU A 56 -0.67 -8.77 17.65
CA GLU A 56 -1.76 -8.52 16.73
C GLU A 56 -2.63 -9.76 16.47
N PHE A 57 -2.06 -10.96 16.65
CA PHE A 57 -2.77 -12.24 16.51
C PHE A 57 -3.77 -12.54 17.64
N GLN A 58 -3.85 -11.67 18.64
CA GLN A 58 -4.96 -11.70 19.61
C GLN A 58 -6.27 -11.13 19.00
N LEU A 59 -6.16 -10.30 17.96
CA LEU A 59 -7.29 -9.62 17.30
C LEU A 59 -7.57 -10.15 15.90
N TYR A 60 -6.53 -10.65 15.21
CA TYR A 60 -6.60 -11.14 13.83
C TYR A 60 -6.04 -12.57 13.73
N PRO A 61 -6.44 -13.35 12.73
CA PRO A 61 -5.77 -14.64 12.43
C PRO A 61 -4.28 -14.45 12.18
N HIS A 62 -3.48 -15.48 12.39
CA HIS A 62 -2.07 -15.47 12.00
C HIS A 62 -1.97 -15.20 10.49
N HIS A 63 -1.29 -14.13 10.10
CA HIS A 63 -1.10 -13.71 8.71
C HIS A 63 0.27 -13.06 8.53
N CYS A 64 0.78 -13.05 7.32
CA CYS A 64 2.03 -12.39 6.95
C CYS A 64 3.20 -12.70 7.89
N VAL A 65 3.24 -13.93 8.46
CA VAL A 65 4.34 -14.37 9.32
C VAL A 65 5.63 -14.47 8.51
N VAL A 66 6.72 -13.94 9.06
CA VAL A 66 8.03 -13.88 8.39
C VAL A 66 8.45 -15.24 7.86
N GLY A 67 8.83 -15.29 6.58
CA GLY A 67 9.30 -16.49 5.89
C GLY A 67 8.20 -17.41 5.37
N THR A 68 6.92 -17.08 5.59
CA THR A 68 5.80 -17.85 5.00
C THR A 68 5.48 -17.35 3.58
N THR A 69 4.81 -18.18 2.79
CA THR A 69 4.29 -17.78 1.48
C THR A 69 3.30 -16.61 1.59
N GLY A 70 2.50 -16.58 2.66
CA GLY A 70 1.49 -15.55 2.91
C GLY A 70 2.08 -14.15 3.04
N GLN A 71 3.29 -14.04 3.60
CA GLN A 71 4.02 -12.78 3.74
C GLN A 71 4.43 -12.18 2.37
N HIS A 72 4.69 -13.02 1.38
CA HIS A 72 5.24 -12.53 0.11
C HIS A 72 4.22 -11.71 -0.68
N LYS A 73 4.73 -10.79 -1.49
CA LYS A 73 3.92 -10.12 -2.52
C LYS A 73 3.74 -11.04 -3.72
N PRO A 74 2.58 -10.98 -4.41
CA PRO A 74 2.43 -11.62 -5.71
C PRO A 74 3.51 -11.15 -6.68
N ALA A 75 4.14 -12.07 -7.40
CA ALA A 75 5.23 -11.76 -8.33
C ALA A 75 4.87 -10.69 -9.37
N CYS A 76 3.59 -10.63 -9.78
CA CYS A 76 3.11 -9.63 -10.74
C CYS A 76 3.15 -8.19 -10.20
N THR A 77 3.19 -7.98 -8.89
CA THR A 77 3.27 -6.65 -8.27
C THR A 77 4.70 -6.21 -7.99
N LEU A 78 5.68 -7.07 -8.23
CA LEU A 78 7.08 -6.74 -8.09
C LEU A 78 7.63 -6.14 -9.39
N THR A 79 8.48 -5.11 -9.26
CA THR A 79 9.19 -4.54 -10.40
C THR A 79 10.47 -5.31 -10.66
N ASP A 80 10.73 -5.62 -11.93
CA ASP A 80 11.91 -6.37 -12.32
C ASP A 80 13.10 -5.41 -12.58
N ALA A 81 14.02 -5.33 -11.62
CA ALA A 81 15.22 -4.53 -11.72
C ALA A 81 16.16 -5.01 -12.85
N SER A 82 16.08 -6.28 -13.23
CA SER A 82 16.94 -6.84 -14.29
C SER A 82 16.63 -6.25 -15.67
N ARG A 83 15.40 -5.77 -15.88
CA ARG A 83 14.95 -5.20 -17.16
C ARG A 83 15.29 -3.72 -17.32
N THR A 84 15.52 -2.99 -16.22
CA THR A 84 15.73 -1.53 -16.25
C THR A 84 17.10 -1.10 -15.74
N GLY A 85 17.88 -2.02 -15.17
CA GLY A 85 19.18 -1.72 -14.53
C GLY A 85 19.09 -1.03 -13.18
N GLU A 86 17.89 -0.54 -12.79
CA GLU A 86 17.65 0.13 -11.52
C GLU A 86 16.39 -0.42 -10.84
N SER A 87 16.47 -0.70 -9.54
CA SER A 87 15.28 -1.03 -8.75
C SER A 87 14.44 0.23 -8.54
N ARG A 88 13.20 0.20 -9.02
CA ARG A 88 12.23 1.27 -8.81
C ARG A 88 11.20 0.93 -7.74
N GLN A 89 11.45 -0.11 -6.96
CA GLN A 89 10.59 -0.54 -5.87
C GLN A 89 11.41 -0.76 -4.60
N ILE A 90 10.98 -0.12 -3.51
CA ILE A 90 11.53 -0.27 -2.18
C ILE A 90 10.52 -1.05 -1.36
N ILE A 91 10.93 -2.20 -0.83
CA ILE A 91 10.12 -2.97 0.10
C ILE A 91 10.38 -2.45 1.52
N LEU A 92 9.29 -2.06 2.20
CA LEU A 92 9.29 -1.57 3.57
C LEU A 92 8.50 -2.53 4.46
N GLU A 93 9.19 -3.31 5.25
CA GLU A 93 8.57 -4.18 6.24
C GLU A 93 8.13 -3.40 7.48
N LYS A 94 7.00 -3.81 8.06
CA LYS A 94 6.42 -3.27 9.29
C LYS A 94 5.78 -4.39 10.12
N GLN A 95 5.56 -4.12 11.40
CA GLN A 95 4.93 -5.04 12.36
C GLN A 95 3.69 -4.42 13.01
N GLN A 96 3.16 -3.35 12.47
CA GLN A 96 1.97 -2.65 12.97
C GLN A 96 1.14 -2.17 11.79
N LEU A 97 -0.13 -1.91 12.03
CA LEU A 97 -1.07 -1.38 11.01
C LEU A 97 -0.58 -0.08 10.36
N ASP A 98 0.08 0.78 11.15
CA ASP A 98 0.63 2.05 10.68
C ASP A 98 2.05 1.86 10.11
N CYS A 99 2.24 2.11 8.83
CA CYS A 99 3.55 2.02 8.18
C CYS A 99 4.57 3.06 8.73
N PHE A 100 4.10 4.13 9.36
CA PHE A 100 4.96 5.12 10.03
C PHE A 100 5.58 4.59 11.33
N SER A 101 5.13 3.43 11.84
CA SER A 101 5.82 2.71 12.90
C SER A 101 7.20 2.18 12.47
N SER A 102 7.42 1.99 11.17
CA SER A 102 8.72 1.61 10.65
C SER A 102 9.72 2.78 10.76
N PRO A 103 10.84 2.62 11.48
CA PRO A 103 11.82 3.68 11.65
C PRO A 103 12.49 4.10 10.34
N ARG A 104 12.35 3.29 9.27
CA ARG A 104 12.93 3.56 7.96
C ARG A 104 12.09 4.52 7.12
N LEU A 105 10.77 4.63 7.35
CA LEU A 105 9.89 5.36 6.44
C LEU A 105 10.15 6.87 6.48
N THR A 106 10.14 7.49 7.65
CA THR A 106 10.32 8.95 7.77
C THR A 106 11.64 9.46 7.18
N PRO A 107 12.81 8.85 7.47
CA PRO A 107 14.06 9.22 6.80
C PRO A 107 14.00 9.05 5.28
N LEU A 108 13.41 7.95 4.79
CA LEU A 108 13.26 7.67 3.37
C LEU A 108 12.41 8.76 2.67
N LEU A 109 11.28 9.15 3.26
CA LEU A 109 10.44 10.22 2.71
C LEU A 109 11.17 11.56 2.65
N SER A 110 11.97 11.87 3.68
CA SER A 110 12.78 13.09 3.72
C SER A 110 13.85 13.11 2.63
N GLU A 111 14.53 11.99 2.41
CA GLU A 111 15.53 11.83 1.35
C GLU A 111 14.89 11.93 -0.04
N LEU A 112 13.78 11.26 -0.23
CA LEU A 112 13.05 11.27 -1.50
C LEU A 112 12.51 12.66 -1.83
N ASN A 113 12.10 13.44 -0.84
CA ASN A 113 11.52 14.78 -1.00
C ASN A 113 10.53 14.86 -2.17
N ALA A 114 9.52 14.00 -2.14
CA ALA A 114 8.50 13.93 -3.18
C ALA A 114 7.55 15.13 -3.11
N ASP A 115 6.94 15.47 -4.24
CA ASP A 115 5.88 16.48 -4.32
C ASP A 115 4.49 15.87 -4.18
N ARG A 116 4.36 14.58 -4.56
CA ARG A 116 3.08 13.87 -4.65
C ARG A 116 3.25 12.41 -4.26
N TYR A 117 2.26 11.90 -3.54
CA TYR A 117 2.11 10.49 -3.19
C TYR A 117 0.82 9.93 -3.80
N VAL A 118 0.91 8.75 -4.42
CA VAL A 118 -0.23 8.02 -5.00
C VAL A 118 -0.38 6.71 -4.26
N VAL A 119 -1.48 6.53 -3.53
CA VAL A 119 -1.69 5.44 -2.55
C VAL A 119 -2.75 4.47 -3.06
N TYR A 120 -2.47 3.17 -3.01
CA TYR A 120 -3.37 2.08 -3.36
C TYR A 120 -3.01 0.81 -2.58
N GLY A 121 -3.83 -0.24 -2.67
CA GLY A 121 -3.62 -1.51 -1.98
C GLY A 121 -4.68 -1.85 -0.95
N VAL A 122 -4.32 -2.50 0.13
CA VAL A 122 -5.23 -3.02 1.16
C VAL A 122 -4.71 -2.79 2.58
N VAL A 123 -5.57 -2.73 3.58
CA VAL A 123 -7.03 -2.62 3.59
C VAL A 123 -7.40 -1.15 3.64
N THR A 124 -8.42 -0.74 2.87
CA THR A 124 -8.78 0.69 2.70
C THR A 124 -8.94 1.43 4.01
N GLU A 125 -9.78 0.94 4.91
CA GLU A 125 -10.11 1.58 6.20
C GLU A 125 -9.06 1.33 7.29
N ILE A 126 -8.01 0.54 7.01
CA ILE A 126 -6.96 0.17 7.98
C ILE A 126 -5.59 0.67 7.50
N CYS A 127 -4.80 -0.16 6.85
CA CYS A 127 -3.41 0.18 6.49
C CYS A 127 -3.34 1.33 5.47
N VAL A 128 -4.23 1.35 4.48
CA VAL A 128 -4.33 2.47 3.52
C VAL A 128 -4.70 3.77 4.23
N ASN A 129 -5.66 3.73 5.19
CA ASN A 129 -6.02 4.88 6.01
C ASN A 129 -4.81 5.42 6.79
N TYR A 130 -4.08 4.56 7.52
CA TYR A 130 -2.90 5.00 8.27
C TYR A 130 -1.84 5.62 7.34
N ALA A 131 -1.53 4.96 6.24
CA ALA A 131 -0.55 5.45 5.27
C ALA A 131 -0.96 6.81 4.68
N ALA A 132 -2.19 6.93 4.20
CA ALA A 132 -2.69 8.14 3.56
C ALA A 132 -2.71 9.35 4.51
N PHE A 133 -3.23 9.19 5.73
CA PHE A 133 -3.24 10.25 6.72
C PHE A 133 -1.84 10.57 7.27
N GLY A 134 -0.97 9.59 7.39
CA GLY A 134 0.43 9.81 7.75
C GLY A 134 1.16 10.63 6.69
N LEU A 135 0.93 10.34 5.41
CA LEU A 135 1.51 11.08 4.29
C LEU A 135 0.98 12.51 4.20
N LEU A 136 -0.30 12.77 4.53
CA LEU A 136 -0.82 14.15 4.57
C LEU A 136 -0.05 15.05 5.54
N LYS A 137 0.51 14.50 6.63
CA LYS A 137 1.33 15.26 7.60
C LYS A 137 2.65 15.75 7.02
N THR A 138 3.02 15.33 5.81
CA THR A 138 4.23 15.80 5.12
C THR A 138 3.99 17.08 4.30
N ASP A 139 2.77 17.64 4.31
CA ASP A 139 2.35 18.80 3.53
C ASP A 139 2.53 18.64 2.01
N LYS A 140 2.43 17.40 1.53
CA LYS A 140 2.52 17.06 0.11
C LYS A 140 1.14 16.68 -0.44
N VAL A 141 1.01 16.66 -1.76
CA VAL A 141 -0.20 16.15 -2.42
C VAL A 141 -0.30 14.65 -2.18
N VAL A 142 -1.41 14.19 -1.60
CA VAL A 142 -1.69 12.76 -1.38
C VAL A 142 -2.99 12.39 -2.07
N GLU A 143 -2.92 11.36 -2.92
CA GLU A 143 -4.06 10.86 -3.68
C GLU A 143 -4.27 9.37 -3.42
N ILE A 144 -5.52 8.97 -3.14
CA ILE A 144 -5.91 7.57 -3.05
C ILE A 144 -6.56 7.15 -4.38
N VAL A 145 -6.11 6.04 -4.94
CA VAL A 145 -6.64 5.46 -6.19
C VAL A 145 -7.81 4.56 -5.84
N THR A 146 -9.03 5.08 -5.94
CA THR A 146 -10.25 4.48 -5.38
C THR A 146 -10.66 3.16 -6.02
N ASP A 147 -10.31 2.93 -7.27
CA ASP A 147 -10.56 1.67 -8.00
C ASP A 147 -9.44 0.62 -7.80
N VAL A 148 -8.39 0.96 -7.04
CA VAL A 148 -7.24 0.10 -6.73
C VAL A 148 -7.01 -0.07 -5.22
N VAL A 149 -8.08 0.09 -4.44
CA VAL A 149 -8.11 -0.26 -3.02
C VAL A 149 -9.23 -1.25 -2.75
N LYS A 150 -9.11 -2.05 -1.68
CA LYS A 150 -10.15 -2.95 -1.21
C LYS A 150 -10.32 -2.85 0.30
N ALA A 151 -11.58 -2.92 0.72
CA ALA A 151 -12.03 -2.81 2.10
C ALA A 151 -12.54 -4.14 2.65
N LEU A 152 -12.51 -4.30 3.95
CA LEU A 152 -13.26 -5.32 4.69
C LEU A 152 -14.66 -4.79 5.05
N ASP A 153 -14.76 -3.47 5.29
CA ASP A 153 -16.00 -2.78 5.63
C ASP A 153 -16.17 -1.55 4.71
N GLU A 154 -17.01 -1.69 3.70
CA GLU A 154 -17.26 -0.63 2.71
C GLU A 154 -17.82 0.66 3.35
N LYS A 155 -18.60 0.57 4.43
CA LYS A 155 -19.10 1.75 5.12
C LYS A 155 -17.97 2.54 5.78
N LYS A 156 -17.06 1.84 6.49
CA LYS A 156 -15.89 2.46 7.10
C LYS A 156 -14.94 3.04 6.06
N ALA A 157 -14.81 2.37 4.90
CA ALA A 157 -14.02 2.91 3.79
C ALA A 157 -14.60 4.22 3.25
N HIS A 158 -15.91 4.33 3.06
CA HIS A 158 -16.57 5.58 2.65
C HIS A 158 -16.41 6.69 3.69
N GLU A 159 -16.57 6.37 4.97
CA GLU A 159 -16.32 7.32 6.07
C GLU A 159 -14.86 7.79 6.08
N MET A 160 -13.92 6.89 5.81
CA MET A 160 -12.50 7.22 5.69
C MET A 160 -12.24 8.16 4.52
N PHE A 161 -12.79 7.89 3.33
CA PHE A 161 -12.63 8.78 2.17
C PHE A 161 -13.17 10.19 2.44
N SER A 162 -14.32 10.31 3.10
CA SER A 162 -14.90 11.61 3.46
C SER A 162 -13.93 12.39 4.36
N ARG A 163 -13.45 11.78 5.44
CA ARG A 163 -12.47 12.39 6.36
C ARG A 163 -11.15 12.72 5.65
N PHE A 164 -10.73 11.88 4.69
CA PHE A 164 -9.49 12.11 3.96
C PHE A 164 -9.58 13.35 3.06
N ILE A 165 -10.71 13.54 2.38
CA ILE A 165 -10.99 14.76 1.59
C ILE A 165 -11.03 16.00 2.49
N GLU A 166 -11.73 15.93 3.63
CA GLU A 166 -11.80 17.03 4.61
C GLU A 166 -10.41 17.42 5.15
N ALA A 167 -9.51 16.46 5.28
CA ALA A 167 -8.12 16.67 5.69
C ALA A 167 -7.20 17.20 4.56
N GLY A 168 -7.72 17.45 3.35
CA GLY A 168 -6.96 17.97 2.21
C GLY A 168 -6.43 16.90 1.25
N GLY A 169 -6.76 15.63 1.48
CA GLY A 169 -6.44 14.55 0.56
C GLY A 169 -7.29 14.57 -0.71
N ARG A 170 -6.86 13.84 -1.73
CA ARG A 170 -7.56 13.75 -3.02
C ARG A 170 -7.89 12.31 -3.36
N LEU A 171 -9.03 12.11 -4.00
CA LEU A 171 -9.39 10.84 -4.60
C LEU A 171 -9.14 10.90 -6.11
N THR A 172 -8.63 9.80 -6.67
CA THR A 172 -8.32 9.67 -8.09
C THR A 172 -8.67 8.26 -8.58
N THR A 173 -8.49 8.00 -9.87
CA THR A 173 -8.65 6.67 -10.46
C THR A 173 -7.35 6.21 -11.12
N SER A 174 -7.21 4.90 -11.28
CA SER A 174 -6.06 4.32 -11.99
C SER A 174 -5.92 4.86 -13.42
N ALA A 175 -7.02 5.05 -14.12
CA ALA A 175 -7.03 5.63 -15.47
C ALA A 175 -6.44 7.05 -15.48
N THR A 176 -6.82 7.90 -14.53
CA THR A 176 -6.30 9.27 -14.39
C THR A 176 -4.80 9.25 -14.08
N VAL A 177 -4.38 8.40 -13.13
CA VAL A 177 -2.96 8.27 -12.76
C VAL A 177 -2.14 7.80 -13.95
N LEU A 178 -2.55 6.71 -14.62
CA LEU A 178 -1.83 6.15 -15.76
C LEU A 178 -1.74 7.11 -16.96
N ALA A 179 -2.75 7.96 -17.16
CA ALA A 179 -2.73 8.98 -18.20
C ALA A 179 -1.73 10.13 -17.89
N SER A 180 -1.33 10.28 -16.62
CA SER A 180 -0.38 11.32 -16.18
C SER A 180 1.09 10.86 -16.16
N LEU A 181 1.36 9.58 -16.45
CA LEU A 181 2.68 8.94 -16.54
C LEU A 181 3.19 8.87 -17.99
#